data_791043ecc66b81036e64bfb167c40ed5
#
_entry.id   791043ecc66b81036e64bfb167c40ed5
#
_cell.length_a   1.000
_cell.length_b   1.000
_cell.length_c   1.000
_cell.angle_alpha   90.00
_cell.angle_beta   90.00
_cell.angle_gamma   90.00
#
_symmetry.space_group_name_H-M   'P 1'
#
loop_
_entity.id
_entity.type
_entity.pdbx_description
1 polymer ?
#
loop_
_entity_poly.entity_id
_entity_poly.type
_entity_poly.pdbx_seq_one_letter_code
_entity_poly.pdbx_strand_id
1 'polypeptide(L)' 'MRVKVRNAETGSTVDMELEEENTVQEIIEGAAGYWEKDAGAYVLRKGKRLLRGQQTVLDAGIGNSDDLELIPDPEGG' A
#
# COMPACT_ATOMS: atom_id res chain seq x y z
N MET A 1 1.26 -14.01 3.44
CA MET A 1 2.05 -13.14 4.32
C MET A 1 1.19 -12.00 4.83
N ARG A 2 1.58 -11.43 5.94
CA ARG A 2 0.83 -10.33 6.54
C ARG A 2 1.70 -9.08 6.60
N VAL A 3 1.13 -7.95 6.19
CA VAL A 3 1.82 -6.65 6.24
C VAL A 3 0.94 -5.65 6.99
N LYS A 4 1.56 -4.57 7.45
CA LYS A 4 0.84 -3.47 8.07
C LYS A 4 0.88 -2.27 7.11
N VAL A 5 -0.28 -1.69 6.85
CA VAL A 5 -0.38 -0.49 6.03
C VAL A 5 -0.83 0.66 6.92
N ARG A 6 -0.05 1.73 6.94
CA ARG A 6 -0.34 2.91 7.74
C ARG A 6 -0.85 4.02 6.83
N ASN A 7 -1.95 4.64 7.22
CA ASN A 7 -2.43 5.84 6.55
C ASN A 7 -1.62 7.02 7.08
N ALA A 8 -0.78 7.61 6.23
CA ALA A 8 0.13 8.67 6.65
C ALA A 8 -0.60 9.94 7.09
N GLU A 9 -1.82 10.16 6.58
CA GLU A 9 -2.60 11.35 6.94
C GLU A 9 -3.21 11.27 8.33
N THR A 10 -3.59 10.07 8.76
CA THR A 10 -4.32 9.91 10.03
C THR A 10 -3.53 9.14 11.09
N GLY A 11 -2.52 8.39 10.68
CA GLY A 11 -1.78 7.52 11.58
C GLY A 11 -2.45 6.18 11.82
N SER A 12 -3.64 5.95 11.27
CA SER A 12 -4.33 4.65 11.40
C SER A 12 -3.60 3.56 10.65
N THR A 13 -3.69 2.34 11.15
CA THR A 13 -3.05 1.19 10.51
C THR A 13 -4.08 0.09 10.26
N VAL A 14 -3.79 -0.74 9.26
CA VAL A 14 -4.58 -1.93 8.98
C VAL A 14 -3.63 -3.06 8.62
N ASP A 15 -3.91 -4.26 9.11
CA ASP A 15 -3.14 -5.44 8.74
C ASP A 15 -3.80 -6.07 7.53
N MET A 16 -3.00 -6.44 6.53
CA MET A 16 -3.50 -7.05 5.31
C MET A 16 -2.81 -8.37 5.05
N GLU A 17 -3.60 -9.36 4.66
CA GLU A 17 -3.09 -10.66 4.25
C GLU A 17 -2.86 -10.63 2.75
N LEU A 18 -1.64 -10.96 2.30
CA LEU A 18 -1.25 -10.85 0.89
C LEU A 18 -0.66 -12.15 0.37
N GLU A 19 -0.78 -12.32 -0.94
CA GLU A 19 -0.07 -13.36 -1.68
C GLU A 19 1.01 -12.72 -2.54
N GLU A 20 2.00 -13.50 -2.97
CA GLU A 20 3.11 -12.95 -3.75
C GLU A 20 2.69 -12.37 -5.10
N GLU A 21 1.62 -12.90 -5.68
CA GLU A 21 1.10 -12.42 -6.96
C GLU A 21 0.13 -11.25 -6.83
N ASN A 22 -0.24 -10.85 -5.62
CA ASN A 22 -1.02 -9.61 -5.46
C ASN A 22 -0.20 -8.43 -5.97
N THR A 23 -0.88 -7.43 -6.53
CA THR A 23 -0.20 -6.24 -7.03
C THR A 23 -0.22 -5.13 -5.98
N VAL A 24 0.70 -4.19 -6.14
CA VAL A 24 0.72 -2.99 -5.30
C VAL A 24 -0.61 -2.24 -5.44
N GLN A 25 -1.17 -2.19 -6.65
CA GLN A 25 -2.46 -1.55 -6.88
C GLN A 25 -3.57 -2.20 -6.04
N GLU A 26 -3.55 -3.52 -5.92
CA GLU A 26 -4.54 -4.22 -5.10
C GLU A 26 -4.39 -3.87 -3.62
N ILE A 27 -3.16 -3.66 -3.16
CA ILE A 27 -2.93 -3.22 -1.78
C ILE A 27 -3.51 -1.83 -1.58
N ILE A 28 -3.26 -0.92 -2.52
CA ILE A 28 -3.77 0.46 -2.45
C ILE A 28 -5.29 0.44 -2.42
N GLU A 29 -5.91 -0.34 -3.30
CA GLU A 29 -7.37 -0.44 -3.37
C GLU A 29 -7.96 -1.00 -2.08
N GLY A 30 -7.34 -2.04 -1.54
CA GLY A 30 -7.80 -2.65 -0.29
C GLY A 30 -7.70 -1.70 0.88
N ALA A 31 -6.56 -1.03 1.03
CA ALA A 31 -6.34 -0.11 2.14
C ALA A 31 -7.23 1.14 2.00
N ALA A 32 -7.29 1.72 0.80
CA ALA A 32 -8.13 2.88 0.56
C ALA A 32 -9.60 2.56 0.79
N GLY A 33 -10.03 1.38 0.35
CA GLY A 33 -11.40 0.93 0.58
C GLY A 33 -11.72 0.77 2.06
N TYR A 34 -10.77 0.26 2.82
CA TYR A 34 -10.94 0.10 4.27
C TYR A 34 -11.18 1.46 4.95
N TRP A 35 -10.49 2.51 4.49
CA TRP A 35 -10.65 3.85 5.05
C TRP A 35 -11.64 4.72 4.26
N GLU A 36 -12.36 4.13 3.30
CA GLU A 36 -13.34 4.83 2.47
C GLU A 36 -12.74 6.02 1.74
N LYS A 37 -11.55 5.80 1.16
CA LYS A 37 -10.83 6.80 0.38
C LYS A 37 -10.78 6.40 -1.09
N ASP A 38 -10.50 7.38 -1.95
CA ASP A 38 -10.34 7.13 -3.38
C ASP A 38 -8.95 6.59 -3.66
N ALA A 39 -8.87 5.33 -4.08
CA ALA A 39 -7.59 4.68 -4.35
C ALA A 39 -6.77 5.43 -5.39
N GLY A 40 -7.41 6.12 -6.33
CA GLY A 40 -6.70 6.87 -7.37
C GLY A 40 -5.92 8.07 -6.85
N ALA A 41 -6.20 8.51 -5.63
CA ALA A 41 -5.54 9.66 -5.03
C ALA A 41 -4.33 9.29 -4.19
N TYR A 42 -3.97 8.01 -4.11
CA TYR A 42 -2.93 7.54 -3.20
C TYR A 42 -1.90 6.66 -3.89
N VAL A 43 -0.71 6.62 -3.30
CA VAL A 43 0.35 5.69 -3.70
C VAL A 43 0.83 4.95 -2.47
N LEU A 44 1.58 3.87 -2.68
CA LEU A 44 2.12 3.06 -1.60
C LEU A 44 3.62 3.32 -1.48
N ARG A 45 4.11 3.35 -0.26
CA ARG A 45 5.53 3.58 0.01
C ARG A 45 6.06 2.51 0.95
N LYS A 46 7.25 2.00 0.65
CA LYS A 46 8.00 1.13 1.54
C LYS A 46 9.32 1.82 1.86
N GLY A 47 9.47 2.26 3.13
CA GLY A 47 10.62 3.06 3.51
C GLY A 47 10.64 4.38 2.74
N LYS A 48 11.71 4.60 1.97
CA LYS A 48 11.84 5.81 1.16
C LYS A 48 11.46 5.61 -0.30
N ARG A 49 10.97 4.42 -0.64
CA ARG A 49 10.71 4.05 -2.02
C ARG A 49 9.21 4.02 -2.32
N LEU A 50 8.80 4.74 -3.36
CA LEU A 50 7.44 4.66 -3.87
C LEU A 50 7.33 3.39 -4.71
N LEU A 51 6.23 2.67 -4.55
CA LEU A 51 6.00 1.42 -5.26
C LEU A 51 5.03 1.65 -6.40
N ARG A 52 5.28 0.97 -7.52
CA ARG A 52 4.44 1.11 -8.71
C ARG A 52 3.29 0.13 -8.65
N GLY A 53 2.11 0.58 -9.08
CA GLY A 53 0.90 -0.22 -9.00
C GLY A 53 0.95 -1.52 -9.76
N GLN A 54 1.70 -1.59 -10.86
CA GLN A 54 1.81 -2.80 -11.68
C GLN A 54 2.71 -3.87 -11.08
N GLN A 55 3.58 -3.51 -10.14
CA GLN A 55 4.48 -4.48 -9.52
C GLN A 55 3.68 -5.43 -8.64
N THR A 56 4.11 -6.70 -8.63
CA THR A 56 3.57 -7.65 -7.66
C THR A 56 4.25 -7.47 -6.31
N VAL A 57 3.66 -8.06 -5.29
CA VAL A 57 4.26 -8.08 -3.95
C VAL A 57 5.67 -8.63 -4.03
N LEU A 58 5.86 -9.70 -4.79
CA LEU A 58 7.18 -10.31 -4.97
C LEU A 58 8.15 -9.35 -5.64
N ASP A 59 7.74 -8.72 -6.74
CA ASP A 59 8.60 -7.81 -7.50
C ASP A 59 8.96 -6.56 -6.70
N ALA A 60 8.05 -6.09 -5.86
CA ALA A 60 8.28 -4.91 -5.05
C ALA A 60 9.16 -5.19 -3.83
N GLY A 61 9.47 -6.45 -3.57
CA GLY A 61 10.31 -6.82 -2.42
C GLY A 61 9.58 -6.71 -1.10
N ILE A 62 8.26 -6.85 -1.11
CA ILE A 62 7.45 -6.80 0.11
C ILE A 62 7.51 -8.18 0.78
N GLY A 63 7.83 -8.20 2.05
CA GLY A 63 7.93 -9.43 2.82
C GLY A 63 7.02 -9.43 4.04
N ASN A 64 6.96 -10.61 4.68
CA ASN A 64 6.13 -10.79 5.86
C ASN A 64 6.54 -9.80 6.96
N SER A 65 5.54 -9.20 7.60
CA SER A 65 5.72 -8.21 8.68
C SER A 65 6.26 -6.86 8.23
N ASP A 66 6.31 -6.60 6.92
CA ASP A 66 6.72 -5.28 6.43
C ASP A 66 5.72 -4.21 6.82
N ASP A 67 6.23 -3.01 7.05
CA ASP A 67 5.41 -1.82 7.28
C ASP A 67 5.39 -1.00 6.00
N LEU A 68 4.17 -0.73 5.52
CA LEU A 68 3.96 0.06 4.31
C LEU A 68 3.17 1.31 4.67
N GLU A 69 3.25 2.33 3.83
CA GLU A 69 2.47 3.55 4.05
C GLU A 69 1.64 3.88 2.83
N LEU A 70 0.39 4.25 3.08
CA LEU A 70 -0.49 4.80 2.05
C LEU A 70 -0.38 6.31 2.18
N ILE A 71 0.13 6.97 1.13
CA ILE A 71 0.35 8.40 1.15
C ILE A 71 -0.39 9.06 -0.02
N PRO A 72 -0.79 10.33 0.12
CA PRO A 72 -1.38 11.04 -1.01
C PRO A 72 -0.40 11.09 -2.16
N ASP A 73 -0.90 10.93 -3.38
CA ASP A 73 -0.08 10.96 -4.58
C ASP A 73 0.51 12.38 -4.73
N PRO A 74 1.83 12.53 -4.71
CA PRO A 74 2.44 13.86 -4.80
C PRO A 74 2.23 14.53 -6.15
N GLU A 75 1.79 13.78 -7.16
CA GLU A 75 1.51 14.34 -8.47
C GLU A 75 0.05 14.71 -8.65
N GLY A 76 -0.70 14.70 -7.57
CA GLY A 76 -2.09 15.12 -7.58
C GLY A 76 -3.07 14.07 -8.04
N GLY A 77 -2.61 12.85 -8.18
CA GLY A 77 -3.42 11.70 -8.45
C GLY A 77 -4.43 11.81 -9.55
#